data_900f5c0187936c3a3c4fc747bb75d19a
#
_entry.id   900f5c0187936c3a3c4fc747bb75d19a
#
_cell.length_a   1.000
_cell.length_b   1.000
_cell.length_c   1.000
_cell.angle_alpha   90.00
_cell.angle_beta   90.00
_cell.angle_gamma   90.00
#
_symmetry.space_group_name_H-M   'P 1'
#
loop_
_entity.id
_entity.type
_entity.pdbx_description
1 polymer ?
#
loop_
_entity_poly.entity_id
_entity_poly.type
_entity_poly.pdbx_seq_one_letter_code
_entity_poly.pdbx_strand_id
1 'polypeptide(L)'
;LLGQAGRQVMFIAVSVYGWARWRQARRGHAEDAPAITPEWAGWRGRVFLVTAMAVGTVALTPVFRALGSWEPVWADAWTFVGSLLATYGMARGWVEFWLIWVAVDVVGVPLLWSTGYYASAVMYAFYGAFTLIGFFVWLRATDRDKPAVETLLPDGPEGDVAR
;
A
#
# COMPACT_ATOMS: atom_id res chain seq x y z
N LEU A 1 -10.09 0.43 -21.82
CA LEU A 1 -10.72 -0.84 -21.40
C LEU A 1 -9.72 -1.97 -21.15
N LEU A 2 -8.64 -2.10 -21.94
CA LEU A 2 -7.64 -3.16 -21.76
C LEU A 2 -6.83 -2.99 -20.47
N GLY A 3 -6.44 -1.77 -20.10
CA GLY A 3 -5.77 -1.48 -18.82
C GLY A 3 -6.65 -1.83 -17.61
N GLN A 4 -7.93 -1.53 -17.67
CA GLN A 4 -8.91 -1.90 -16.62
C GLN A 4 -9.06 -3.42 -16.53
N ALA A 5 -9.20 -4.11 -17.66
CA ALA A 5 -9.31 -5.57 -17.68
C ALA A 5 -8.03 -6.24 -17.17
N GLY A 6 -6.85 -5.78 -17.62
CA GLY A 6 -5.56 -6.27 -17.15
C GLY A 6 -5.37 -6.12 -15.64
N ARG A 7 -5.79 -4.97 -15.09
CA ARG A 7 -5.78 -4.73 -13.65
C ARG A 7 -6.69 -5.71 -12.89
N GLN A 8 -7.87 -6.02 -13.39
CA GLN A 8 -8.77 -6.98 -12.75
C GLN A 8 -8.19 -8.39 -12.76
N VAL A 9 -7.61 -8.84 -13.87
CA VAL A 9 -6.92 -10.13 -13.95
C VAL A 9 -5.77 -10.20 -12.96
N MET A 10 -4.98 -9.13 -12.85
CA MET A 10 -3.91 -9.02 -11.84
C MET A 10 -4.45 -9.14 -10.42
N PHE A 11 -5.51 -8.41 -10.06
CA PHE A 11 -6.10 -8.48 -8.73
C PHE A 11 -6.62 -9.88 -8.40
N ILE A 12 -7.23 -10.56 -9.35
CA ILE A 12 -7.67 -11.95 -9.19
C ILE A 12 -6.45 -12.85 -8.91
N ALA A 13 -5.41 -12.76 -9.73
CA ALA A 13 -4.20 -13.56 -9.56
C ALA A 13 -3.51 -13.33 -8.20
N VAL A 14 -3.36 -12.05 -7.79
CA VAL A 14 -2.78 -11.69 -6.50
C VAL A 14 -3.66 -12.16 -5.34
N SER A 15 -4.97 -12.05 -5.45
CA SER A 15 -5.92 -12.52 -4.43
C SER A 15 -5.84 -14.03 -4.25
N VAL A 16 -5.81 -14.80 -5.34
CA VAL A 16 -5.66 -16.26 -5.30
C VAL A 16 -4.31 -16.65 -4.69
N TYR A 17 -3.23 -16.00 -5.10
CA TYR A 17 -1.89 -16.23 -4.55
C TYR A 17 -1.84 -15.89 -3.05
N GLY A 18 -2.34 -14.73 -2.66
CA GLY A 18 -2.39 -14.30 -1.27
C GLY A 18 -3.19 -15.26 -0.39
N TRP A 19 -4.35 -15.73 -0.88
CA TRP A 19 -5.17 -16.71 -0.19
C TRP A 19 -4.48 -18.07 -0.04
N ALA A 20 -3.78 -18.55 -1.08
CA ALA A 20 -3.01 -19.77 -1.04
C ALA A 20 -1.88 -19.69 0.00
N ARG A 21 -1.13 -18.56 0.02
CA ARG A 21 -0.08 -18.30 1.01
C ARG A 21 -0.62 -18.22 2.43
N TRP A 22 -1.74 -17.54 2.63
CA TRP A 22 -2.39 -17.43 3.93
C TRP A 22 -2.86 -18.81 4.45
N ARG A 23 -3.45 -19.66 3.59
CA ARG A 23 -3.82 -21.02 3.94
C ARG A 23 -2.61 -21.87 4.35
N GLN A 24 -1.46 -21.71 3.68
CA GLN A 24 -0.24 -22.41 4.04
C GLN A 24 0.32 -21.93 5.40
N ALA A 25 0.32 -20.63 5.64
CA ALA A 25 0.78 -20.04 6.90
C ALA A 25 -0.06 -20.51 8.09
N ARG A 26 -1.39 -20.58 7.95
CA ARG A 26 -2.28 -21.08 9.01
C ARG A 26 -2.08 -22.54 9.38
N ARG A 27 -1.57 -23.36 8.48
CA ARG A 27 -1.32 -24.78 8.77
C ARG A 27 -0.12 -25.04 9.69
N GLY A 28 0.72 -24.03 9.93
CA GLY A 28 1.96 -24.17 10.69
C GLY A 28 2.09 -23.28 11.93
N HIS A 29 1.09 -22.43 12.26
CA HIS A 29 1.18 -21.49 13.37
C HIS A 29 -0.04 -21.57 14.29
N ALA A 30 0.16 -21.24 15.58
CA ALA A 30 -0.90 -21.09 16.56
C ALA A 30 -1.96 -20.08 16.07
N GLU A 31 -3.24 -20.34 16.35
CA GLU A 31 -4.38 -19.57 15.84
C GLU A 31 -4.36 -18.08 16.20
N ASP A 32 -3.54 -17.66 17.16
CA ASP A 32 -3.50 -16.31 17.72
C ASP A 32 -2.38 -15.39 17.17
N ALA A 33 -1.52 -15.88 16.26
CA ALA A 33 -0.47 -15.03 15.70
C ALA A 33 -1.04 -14.11 14.61
N PRO A 34 -0.83 -12.77 14.67
CA PRO A 34 -1.27 -11.87 13.63
C PRO A 34 -0.60 -12.22 12.30
N ALA A 35 -1.40 -12.37 11.24
CA ALA A 35 -0.91 -12.79 9.92
C ALA A 35 0.07 -11.78 9.30
N ILE A 36 -0.02 -10.51 9.67
CA ILE A 36 0.83 -9.40 9.24
C ILE A 36 0.97 -8.43 10.40
N THR A 37 2.20 -8.07 10.75
CA THR A 37 2.50 -6.98 11.67
C THR A 37 2.72 -5.70 10.87
N PRO A 38 1.95 -4.62 11.12
CA PRO A 38 2.15 -3.35 10.45
C PRO A 38 3.53 -2.76 10.79
N GLU A 39 4.31 -2.43 9.77
CA GLU A 39 5.61 -1.79 9.94
C GLU A 39 5.78 -0.61 8.96
N TRP A 40 6.62 0.35 9.31
CA TRP A 40 7.01 1.39 8.37
C TRP A 40 8.09 0.87 7.42
N ALA A 41 7.92 1.13 6.15
CA ALA A 41 8.99 0.89 5.18
C ALA A 41 10.21 1.76 5.56
N GLY A 42 11.39 1.16 5.61
CA GLY A 42 12.61 1.92 5.79
C GLY A 42 12.80 2.93 4.65
N TRP A 43 13.74 3.90 4.83
CA TRP A 43 13.96 4.95 3.83
C TRP A 43 14.21 4.40 2.41
N ARG A 44 14.89 3.26 2.29
CA ARG A 44 15.11 2.57 1.01
C ARG A 44 13.81 2.08 0.38
N GLY A 45 12.89 1.56 1.19
CA GLY A 45 11.56 1.15 0.74
C GLY A 45 10.74 2.34 0.24
N ARG A 46 10.78 3.46 0.94
CA ARG A 46 10.10 4.71 0.53
C ARG A 46 10.66 5.26 -0.76
N VAL A 47 11.98 5.33 -0.89
CA VAL A 47 12.64 5.75 -2.14
C VAL A 47 12.28 4.82 -3.28
N PHE A 48 12.28 3.51 -3.05
CA PHE A 48 11.84 2.53 -4.06
C PHE A 48 10.40 2.80 -4.49
N LEU A 49 9.46 2.97 -3.56
CA LEU A 49 8.04 3.19 -3.88
C LEU A 49 7.84 4.48 -4.70
N VAL A 50 8.45 5.58 -4.30
CA VAL A 50 8.35 6.86 -5.01
C VAL A 50 8.98 6.77 -6.40
N THR A 51 10.20 6.21 -6.49
CA THR A 51 10.90 6.07 -7.77
C THR A 51 10.17 5.13 -8.72
N ALA A 52 9.71 3.97 -8.21
CA ALA A 52 8.96 3.02 -9.01
C ALA A 52 7.62 3.59 -9.49
N MET A 53 6.96 4.42 -8.66
CA MET A 53 5.74 5.14 -9.04
C MET A 53 6.01 6.12 -10.19
N ALA A 54 7.03 6.96 -10.08
CA ALA A 54 7.38 7.94 -11.11
C ALA A 54 7.86 7.26 -12.40
N VAL A 55 8.87 6.38 -12.31
CA VAL A 55 9.47 5.70 -13.46
C VAL A 55 8.45 4.77 -14.13
N GLY A 56 7.71 4.00 -13.34
CA GLY A 56 6.68 3.10 -13.87
C GLY A 56 5.59 3.85 -14.62
N THR A 57 5.11 4.98 -14.09
CA THR A 57 4.11 5.81 -14.77
C THR A 57 4.64 6.36 -16.09
N VAL A 58 5.85 6.93 -16.09
CA VAL A 58 6.46 7.46 -17.31
C VAL A 58 6.70 6.36 -18.35
N ALA A 59 7.22 5.21 -17.93
CA ALA A 59 7.51 4.08 -18.82
C ALA A 59 6.26 3.44 -19.40
N LEU A 60 5.17 3.33 -18.63
CA LEU A 60 3.93 2.70 -19.09
C LEU A 60 3.00 3.64 -19.86
N THR A 61 3.15 4.95 -19.72
CA THR A 61 2.33 5.92 -20.46
C THR A 61 2.36 5.69 -21.98
N PRO A 62 3.54 5.55 -22.66
CA PRO A 62 3.55 5.27 -24.10
C PRO A 62 2.96 3.91 -24.44
N VAL A 63 3.13 2.91 -23.57
CA VAL A 63 2.54 1.58 -23.78
C VAL A 63 1.01 1.65 -23.74
N PHE A 64 0.44 2.31 -22.74
CA PHE A 64 -1.01 2.48 -22.66
C PHE A 64 -1.57 3.34 -23.79
N ARG A 65 -0.81 4.35 -24.24
CA ARG A 65 -1.18 5.13 -25.43
C ARG A 65 -1.24 4.24 -26.69
N ALA A 66 -0.25 3.39 -26.88
CA ALA A 66 -0.24 2.44 -28.01
C ALA A 66 -1.39 1.41 -27.92
N LEU A 67 -1.85 1.07 -26.72
CA LEU A 67 -2.99 0.18 -26.49
C LEU A 67 -4.35 0.89 -26.58
N GLY A 68 -4.39 2.18 -26.93
CA GLY A 68 -5.62 2.95 -27.12
C GLY A 68 -6.29 3.36 -25.80
N SER A 69 -5.50 3.61 -24.75
CA SER A 69 -6.02 4.18 -23.50
C SER A 69 -6.52 5.61 -23.71
N TRP A 70 -7.53 6.01 -22.94
CA TRP A 70 -8.16 7.33 -23.04
C TRP A 70 -7.27 8.41 -22.40
N GLU A 71 -7.33 9.62 -22.95
CA GLU A 71 -6.63 10.77 -22.38
C GLU A 71 -7.30 11.23 -21.07
N PRO A 72 -6.51 11.64 -20.06
CA PRO A 72 -5.05 11.67 -20.04
C PRO A 72 -4.42 10.29 -19.70
N VAL A 73 -3.70 9.71 -20.67
CA VAL A 73 -3.12 8.35 -20.58
C VAL A 73 -2.20 8.15 -19.37
N TRP A 74 -1.49 9.20 -18.96
CA TRP A 74 -0.61 9.13 -17.78
C TRP A 74 -1.37 8.79 -16.49
N ALA A 75 -2.64 9.20 -16.39
CA ALA A 75 -3.46 8.92 -15.20
C ALA A 75 -3.86 7.43 -15.13
N ASP A 76 -4.08 6.78 -16.28
CA ASP A 76 -4.32 5.33 -16.33
C ASP A 76 -3.05 4.56 -15.96
N ALA A 77 -1.88 4.98 -16.46
CA ALA A 77 -0.58 4.43 -16.06
C ALA A 77 -0.29 4.62 -14.57
N TRP A 78 -0.55 5.83 -14.03
CA TRP A 78 -0.42 6.14 -12.60
C TRP A 78 -1.27 5.21 -11.74
N THR A 79 -2.55 5.09 -12.08
CA THR A 79 -3.49 4.24 -11.35
C THR A 79 -3.07 2.78 -11.37
N PHE A 80 -2.57 2.30 -12.51
CA PHE A 80 -2.08 0.93 -12.66
C PHE A 80 -0.83 0.67 -11.81
N VAL A 81 0.19 1.51 -11.96
CA VAL A 81 1.45 1.39 -11.19
C VAL A 81 1.19 1.53 -9.69
N GLY A 82 0.37 2.51 -9.30
CA GLY A 82 -0.03 2.70 -7.90
C GLY A 82 -0.72 1.47 -7.32
N SER A 83 -1.62 0.85 -8.08
CA SER A 83 -2.29 -0.39 -7.64
C SER A 83 -1.31 -1.54 -7.43
N LEU A 84 -0.31 -1.69 -8.31
CA LEU A 84 0.75 -2.70 -8.15
C LEU A 84 1.59 -2.45 -6.89
N LEU A 85 2.04 -1.21 -6.71
CA LEU A 85 2.89 -0.83 -5.57
C LEU A 85 2.14 -0.89 -4.24
N ALA A 86 0.87 -0.46 -4.21
CA ALA A 86 0.03 -0.59 -3.03
C ALA A 86 -0.18 -2.05 -2.65
N THR A 87 -0.47 -2.92 -3.63
CA THR A 87 -0.61 -4.37 -3.40
C THR A 87 0.70 -4.98 -2.90
N TYR A 88 1.84 -4.57 -3.45
CA TYR A 88 3.15 -5.00 -2.98
C TYR A 88 3.42 -4.53 -1.54
N GLY A 89 3.19 -3.25 -1.23
CA GLY A 89 3.34 -2.69 0.11
C GLY A 89 2.45 -3.39 1.14
N MET A 90 1.20 -3.69 0.77
CA MET A 90 0.28 -4.46 1.60
C MET A 90 0.81 -5.88 1.88
N ALA A 91 1.33 -6.56 0.87
CA ALA A 91 1.93 -7.90 1.03
C ALA A 91 3.18 -7.90 1.93
N ARG A 92 3.86 -6.74 2.02
CA ARG A 92 5.02 -6.53 2.91
C ARG A 92 4.63 -6.05 4.30
N GLY A 93 3.37 -5.72 4.55
CA GLY A 93 2.92 -5.14 5.82
C GLY A 93 3.32 -3.67 6.01
N TRP A 94 3.74 -2.96 4.95
CA TRP A 94 4.16 -1.57 5.03
C TRP A 94 2.99 -0.61 5.15
N VAL A 95 2.99 0.25 6.16
CA VAL A 95 1.92 1.25 6.38
C VAL A 95 1.76 2.19 5.19
N GLU A 96 2.83 2.45 4.45
CA GLU A 96 2.85 3.31 3.26
C GLU A 96 1.91 2.86 2.14
N PHE A 97 1.48 1.60 2.09
CA PHE A 97 0.54 1.17 1.04
C PHE A 97 -0.79 1.92 1.08
N TRP A 98 -1.23 2.31 2.26
CA TRP A 98 -2.43 3.15 2.42
C TRP A 98 -2.27 4.51 1.75
N LEU A 99 -1.08 5.13 1.89
CA LEU A 99 -0.78 6.42 1.26
C LEU A 99 -0.70 6.30 -0.27
N ILE A 100 -0.25 5.15 -0.79
CA ILE A 100 -0.25 4.90 -2.24
C ILE A 100 -1.68 4.82 -2.77
N TRP A 101 -2.60 4.17 -2.06
CA TRP A 101 -4.01 4.17 -2.43
C TRP A 101 -4.62 5.57 -2.41
N VAL A 102 -4.31 6.38 -1.40
CA VAL A 102 -4.72 7.79 -1.38
C VAL A 102 -4.18 8.55 -2.60
N ALA A 103 -2.91 8.34 -2.97
CA ALA A 103 -2.32 8.97 -4.15
C ALA A 103 -2.99 8.52 -5.47
N VAL A 104 -3.44 7.27 -5.55
CA VAL A 104 -4.23 6.75 -6.67
C VAL A 104 -5.60 7.44 -6.73
N ASP A 105 -6.28 7.58 -5.59
CA ASP A 105 -7.61 8.17 -5.53
C ASP A 105 -7.60 9.68 -5.81
N VAL A 106 -6.56 10.40 -5.36
CA VAL A 106 -6.38 11.85 -5.64
C VAL A 106 -6.32 12.13 -7.15
N VAL A 107 -5.77 11.21 -7.94
CA VAL A 107 -5.76 11.30 -9.41
C VAL A 107 -7.04 10.69 -10.00
N GLY A 108 -7.47 9.55 -9.49
CA GLY A 108 -8.58 8.78 -10.04
C GLY A 108 -9.93 9.48 -9.89
N VAL A 109 -10.22 10.10 -8.73
CA VAL A 109 -11.51 10.76 -8.48
C VAL A 109 -11.76 11.93 -9.43
N PRO A 110 -10.84 12.92 -9.57
CA PRO A 110 -11.01 14.01 -10.53
C PRO A 110 -11.09 13.53 -11.98
N LEU A 111 -10.30 12.51 -12.34
CA LEU A 111 -10.31 11.94 -13.68
C LEU A 111 -11.68 11.35 -14.02
N LEU A 112 -12.22 10.50 -13.16
CA LEU A 112 -13.51 9.87 -13.36
C LEU A 112 -14.66 10.90 -13.38
N TRP A 113 -14.53 11.94 -12.53
CA TRP A 113 -15.50 13.03 -12.51
C TRP A 113 -15.50 13.83 -13.80
N SER A 114 -14.31 14.23 -14.29
CA SER A 114 -14.17 15.01 -15.52
C SER A 114 -14.59 14.27 -16.79
N THR A 115 -14.53 12.94 -16.76
CA THR A 115 -14.93 12.07 -17.88
C THR A 115 -16.39 11.62 -17.81
N GLY A 116 -17.17 12.12 -16.81
CA GLY A 116 -18.60 11.83 -16.66
C GLY A 116 -18.93 10.50 -15.99
N TYR A 117 -17.94 9.77 -15.47
CA TYR A 117 -18.13 8.53 -14.72
C TYR A 117 -18.42 8.80 -13.23
N TYR A 118 -19.48 9.57 -12.96
CA TYR A 118 -19.81 10.06 -11.61
C TYR A 118 -20.00 8.95 -10.57
N ALA A 119 -20.68 7.87 -10.95
CA ALA A 119 -20.89 6.73 -10.04
C ALA A 119 -19.54 6.10 -9.61
N SER A 120 -18.61 5.94 -10.55
CA SER A 120 -17.27 5.44 -10.25
C SER A 120 -16.46 6.44 -9.44
N ALA A 121 -16.57 7.74 -9.71
CA ALA A 121 -15.89 8.78 -8.95
C ALA A 121 -16.36 8.79 -7.47
N VAL A 122 -17.66 8.65 -7.22
CA VAL A 122 -18.23 8.54 -5.87
C VAL A 122 -17.74 7.28 -5.16
N MET A 123 -17.69 6.14 -5.86
CA MET A 123 -17.12 4.91 -5.30
C MET A 123 -15.64 5.08 -4.92
N TYR A 124 -14.83 5.70 -5.78
CA TYR A 124 -13.41 5.96 -5.47
C TYR A 124 -13.27 6.91 -4.28
N ALA A 125 -14.08 7.95 -4.19
CA ALA A 125 -14.08 8.85 -3.04
C ALA A 125 -14.46 8.11 -1.74
N PHE A 126 -15.42 7.20 -1.80
CA PHE A 126 -15.79 6.35 -0.66
C PHE A 126 -14.64 5.41 -0.25
N TYR A 127 -13.99 4.76 -1.21
CA TYR A 127 -12.81 3.93 -0.95
C TYR A 127 -11.64 4.75 -0.41
N GLY A 128 -11.41 5.96 -0.92
CA GLY A 128 -10.42 6.88 -0.39
C GLY A 128 -10.65 7.23 1.08
N ALA A 129 -11.91 7.49 1.47
CA ALA A 129 -12.26 7.70 2.88
C ALA A 129 -11.98 6.45 3.73
N PHE A 130 -12.34 5.26 3.23
CA PHE A 130 -12.04 3.99 3.91
C PHE A 130 -10.53 3.75 4.03
N THR A 131 -9.78 4.08 3.00
CA THR A 131 -8.31 3.99 2.97
C THR A 131 -7.67 4.87 4.03
N LEU A 132 -8.17 6.10 4.21
CA LEU A 132 -7.71 7.00 5.27
C LEU A 132 -8.01 6.43 6.66
N ILE A 133 -9.19 5.86 6.88
CA ILE A 133 -9.54 5.21 8.14
C ILE A 133 -8.57 4.04 8.41
N GLY A 134 -8.34 3.19 7.42
CA GLY A 134 -7.39 2.07 7.50
C GLY A 134 -5.98 2.52 7.85
N PHE A 135 -5.52 3.60 7.21
CA PHE A 135 -4.23 4.21 7.52
C PHE A 135 -4.12 4.61 8.99
N PHE A 136 -5.10 5.32 9.53
CA PHE A 136 -5.07 5.74 10.94
C PHE A 136 -5.17 4.55 11.91
N VAL A 137 -5.91 3.51 11.58
CA VAL A 137 -5.98 2.29 12.39
C VAL A 137 -4.61 1.60 12.44
N TRP A 138 -3.95 1.45 11.30
CA TRP A 138 -2.61 0.84 11.22
C TRP A 138 -1.55 1.70 11.88
N LEU A 139 -1.62 3.01 11.73
CA LEU A 139 -0.73 3.94 12.41
C LEU A 139 -0.77 3.77 13.93
N ARG A 140 -1.98 3.68 14.50
CA ARG A 140 -2.17 3.45 15.94
C ARG A 140 -1.69 2.07 16.37
N ALA A 141 -1.84 1.04 15.55
CA ALA A 141 -1.33 -0.30 15.84
C ALA A 141 0.20 -0.30 15.90
N THR A 142 0.86 0.32 14.91
CA THR A 142 2.33 0.42 14.86
C THR A 142 2.92 1.18 16.06
N ASP A 143 2.21 2.17 16.60
CA ASP A 143 2.66 2.91 17.78
C ASP A 143 2.47 2.11 19.09
N ARG A 144 1.50 1.20 19.13
CA ARG A 144 1.27 0.33 20.30
C ARG A 144 2.28 -0.80 20.38
N ASP A 145 2.78 -1.29 19.26
CA ASP A 145 3.75 -2.38 19.17
C ASP A 145 5.21 -1.91 19.33
N LYS A 146 5.44 -0.63 19.61
CA LYS A 146 6.73 -0.18 20.15
C LYS A 146 6.79 -0.65 21.61
N PRO A 147 7.47 -1.77 21.92
CA PRO A 147 7.49 -2.26 23.29
C PRO A 147 8.20 -1.24 24.16
N ALA A 148 7.83 -1.20 25.42
CA ALA A 148 8.54 -0.57 26.52
C ALA A 148 9.94 -1.20 26.73
N VAL A 149 10.71 -1.36 25.64
CA VAL A 149 12.10 -1.85 25.68
C VAL A 149 12.99 -0.87 26.41
N GLU A 150 12.60 0.41 26.43
CA GLU A 150 13.37 1.45 27.11
C GLU A 150 13.21 1.40 28.65
N THR A 151 12.16 0.74 29.15
CA THR A 151 11.91 0.60 30.60
C THR A 151 12.55 -0.67 31.19
N LEU A 152 13.15 -1.52 30.37
CA LEU A 152 13.79 -2.77 30.79
C LEU A 152 15.33 -2.73 30.73
N LEU A 153 15.93 -1.60 30.43
CA LEU A 153 17.34 -1.41 30.70
C LEU A 153 17.46 -1.18 32.20
N PRO A 154 18.03 -2.09 33.01
CA PRO A 154 18.34 -1.79 34.38
C PRO A 154 19.31 -0.62 34.36
N ASP A 155 19.03 0.40 35.19
CA ASP A 155 19.98 1.46 35.47
C ASP A 155 21.33 0.82 35.68
N GLY A 156 22.29 1.20 34.80
CA GLY A 156 23.65 0.71 34.94
C GLY A 156 24.14 0.96 36.34
N PRO A 157 25.00 0.11 36.90
CA PRO A 157 25.46 0.30 38.27
C PRO A 157 26.12 1.67 38.40
N GLU A 158 25.50 2.57 39.15
CA GLU A 158 26.15 3.78 39.63
C GLU A 158 27.45 3.35 40.27
N GLY A 159 28.53 3.76 39.63
CA GLY A 159 29.86 3.50 40.12
C GLY A 159 30.05 4.09 41.50
N ASP A 160 30.01 3.24 42.49
CA ASP A 160 30.53 3.55 43.82
C ASP A 160 32.08 3.66 43.72
N VAL A 161 32.55 4.84 43.33
CA VAL A 161 33.94 5.23 43.44
C VAL A 161 34.08 6.16 44.61
N ALA A 162 34.09 5.60 45.77
CA ALA A 162 34.54 6.32 46.97
C ALA A 162 35.28 5.39 47.92
N ARG A 163 36.61 5.50 47.94
CA ARG A 163 37.63 5.32 48.97
C ARG A 163 38.74 4.36 48.57
#